data_c98b86bf792e303e7e57a08f05174417
#
_entry.id   c98b86bf792e303e7e57a08f05174417
#
_cell.length_a   1.000
_cell.length_b   1.000
_cell.length_c   1.000
_cell.angle_alpha   90.00
_cell.angle_beta   90.00
_cell.angle_gamma   90.00
#
_symmetry.space_group_name_H-M   'P 1'
#
loop_
_entity.id
_entity.type
_entity.pdbx_description
1 polymer ?
#
loop_
_entity_poly.entity_id
_entity_poly.type
_entity_poly.pdbx_seq_one_letter_code
_entity_poly.pdbx_strand_id
1 'polypeptide(L)'
;MNTFNEKDWKLFREKLPQWQESHMEKLCREYLEILGKDTQPSDRFWELDKRINSDKHHLELRGRMSRSNMDINIIGFIRENVITLDDLLEFSDELQNHMRLIVERTSMVFDG
;
A
#
# COMPACT_ATOMS: atom_id res chain seq x y z
N MET A 1 3.23 22.02 -8.19
CA MET A 1 3.40 21.71 -6.81
C MET A 1 2.15 21.08 -6.21
N ASN A 2 2.29 19.90 -5.68
CA ASN A 2 1.13 19.11 -5.30
C ASN A 2 0.91 19.12 -3.81
N THR A 3 0.40 20.24 -3.34
CA THR A 3 -0.06 20.27 -1.97
C THR A 3 -1.54 19.98 -1.99
N PHE A 4 -1.89 18.82 -1.49
CA PHE A 4 -3.29 18.48 -1.32
C PHE A 4 -3.87 19.35 -0.22
N ASN A 5 -5.18 19.55 -0.23
CA ASN A 5 -5.80 20.43 0.74
C ASN A 5 -5.71 19.86 2.16
N GLU A 6 -5.88 20.71 3.13
CA GLU A 6 -5.78 20.37 4.54
C GLU A 6 -6.78 19.28 4.95
N LYS A 7 -7.97 19.35 4.37
CA LYS A 7 -9.03 18.38 4.67
C LYS A 7 -8.63 16.96 4.23
N ASP A 8 -8.06 16.83 3.04
CA ASP A 8 -7.60 15.53 2.54
C ASP A 8 -6.46 14.98 3.41
N TRP A 9 -5.52 15.84 3.79
CA TRP A 9 -4.41 15.43 4.64
C TRP A 9 -4.89 14.93 6.00
N LYS A 10 -5.84 15.65 6.58
CA LYS A 10 -6.41 15.27 7.87
C LYS A 10 -7.14 13.92 7.76
N LEU A 11 -7.93 13.76 6.71
CA LEU A 11 -8.66 12.52 6.48
C LEU A 11 -7.72 11.34 6.25
N PHE A 12 -6.66 11.56 5.47
CA PHE A 12 -5.64 10.55 5.25
C PHE A 12 -5.02 10.07 6.58
N ARG A 13 -4.67 11.02 7.43
CA ARG A 13 -4.08 10.68 8.73
C ARG A 13 -5.03 9.89 9.62
N GLU A 14 -6.32 10.16 9.51
CA GLU A 14 -7.33 9.43 10.26
C GLU A 14 -7.48 7.99 9.76
N LYS A 15 -7.40 7.79 8.46
CA LYS A 15 -7.59 6.47 7.85
C LYS A 15 -6.32 5.61 7.85
N LEU A 16 -5.17 6.25 7.91
CA LEU A 16 -3.88 5.56 7.75
C LEU A 16 -3.68 4.38 8.71
N PRO A 17 -3.94 4.50 10.03
CA PRO A 17 -3.73 3.36 10.92
C PRO A 17 -4.52 2.13 10.51
N GLN A 18 -5.76 2.29 10.10
CA GLN A 18 -6.59 1.18 9.66
C GLN A 18 -6.04 0.56 8.36
N TRP A 19 -5.60 1.39 7.43
CA TRP A 19 -5.02 0.90 6.18
C TRP A 19 -3.71 0.15 6.43
N GLN A 20 -2.91 0.64 7.36
CA GLN A 20 -1.66 -0.05 7.74
C GLN A 20 -1.94 -1.41 8.35
N GLU A 21 -2.95 -1.52 9.23
CA GLU A 21 -3.34 -2.79 9.82
C GLU A 21 -3.87 -3.76 8.75
N SER A 22 -4.66 -3.26 7.82
CA SER A 22 -5.14 -4.08 6.70
C SER A 22 -3.99 -4.61 5.86
N HIS A 23 -2.97 -3.78 5.62
CA HIS A 23 -1.79 -4.19 4.89
C HIS A 23 -1.02 -5.28 5.65
N MET A 24 -0.85 -5.11 6.97
CA MET A 24 -0.17 -6.11 7.79
C MET A 24 -0.93 -7.43 7.79
N GLU A 25 -2.26 -7.40 7.83
CA GLU A 25 -3.07 -8.61 7.74
C GLU A 25 -2.81 -9.35 6.43
N LYS A 26 -2.73 -8.62 5.34
CA LYS A 26 -2.44 -9.21 4.04
C LYS A 26 -1.06 -9.87 4.03
N LEU A 27 -0.05 -9.18 4.57
CA LEU A 27 1.29 -9.73 4.66
C LEU A 27 1.31 -11.02 5.50
N CYS A 28 0.59 -11.03 6.61
CA CYS A 28 0.52 -12.23 7.46
C CYS A 28 -0.07 -13.41 6.70
N ARG A 29 -1.09 -13.20 5.89
CA ARG A 29 -1.68 -14.26 5.08
C ARG A 29 -0.68 -14.80 4.07
N GLU A 30 0.10 -13.92 3.45
CA GLU A 30 1.12 -14.34 2.49
C GLU A 30 2.23 -15.13 3.18
N TYR A 31 2.58 -14.76 4.41
CA TYR A 31 3.57 -15.51 5.20
C TYR A 31 3.06 -16.91 5.55
N LEU A 32 1.78 -17.03 5.87
CA LEU A 32 1.17 -18.33 6.11
C LEU A 32 1.25 -19.22 4.88
N GLU A 33 1.08 -18.65 3.69
CA GLU A 33 1.23 -19.41 2.45
C GLU A 33 2.66 -19.91 2.27
N ILE A 34 3.65 -19.09 2.61
CA ILE A 34 5.06 -19.50 2.54
C ILE A 34 5.31 -20.66 3.48
N LEU A 35 4.82 -20.57 4.72
CA LEU A 35 5.01 -21.61 5.73
C LEU A 35 4.23 -22.87 5.41
N GLY A 36 3.16 -22.76 4.61
CA GLY A 36 2.34 -23.89 4.21
C GLY A 36 2.83 -24.65 2.99
N LYS A 37 3.92 -24.22 2.37
CA LYS A 37 4.44 -24.89 1.18
C LYS A 37 4.94 -26.28 1.50
N ASP A 38 4.85 -27.17 0.52
CA ASP A 38 5.35 -28.55 0.66
C ASP A 38 6.82 -28.61 0.26
N THR A 39 7.64 -27.93 1.03
CA THR A 39 9.10 -27.87 0.84
C THR A 39 9.77 -28.18 2.16
N GLN A 40 11.10 -28.27 2.15
CA GLN A 40 11.82 -28.53 3.40
C GLN A 40 11.63 -27.39 4.38
N PRO A 41 11.56 -27.67 5.68
CA PRO A 41 11.38 -26.62 6.69
C PRO A 41 12.42 -25.50 6.60
N SER A 42 13.69 -25.83 6.31
CA SER A 42 14.73 -24.83 6.17
C SER A 42 14.47 -23.89 4.99
N ASP A 43 13.96 -24.43 3.88
CA ASP A 43 13.64 -23.60 2.71
C ASP A 43 12.52 -22.62 3.04
N ARG A 44 11.50 -23.08 3.76
CA ARG A 44 10.39 -22.21 4.18
C ARG A 44 10.86 -21.12 5.15
N PHE A 45 11.74 -21.51 6.07
CA PHE A 45 12.29 -20.56 7.05
C PHE A 45 13.03 -19.42 6.35
N TRP A 46 13.95 -19.77 5.45
CA TRP A 46 14.76 -18.75 4.77
C TRP A 46 13.98 -17.94 3.76
N GLU A 47 13.00 -18.55 3.11
CA GLU A 47 12.11 -17.81 2.21
C GLU A 47 11.32 -16.77 2.99
N LEU A 48 10.78 -17.15 4.15
CA LEU A 48 10.04 -16.23 5.00
C LEU A 48 10.93 -15.09 5.49
N ASP A 49 12.14 -15.43 5.93
CA ASP A 49 13.09 -14.41 6.40
C ASP A 49 13.39 -13.38 5.31
N LYS A 50 13.67 -13.84 4.11
CA LYS A 50 13.95 -12.98 2.98
C LYS A 50 12.75 -12.08 2.66
N ARG A 51 11.55 -12.66 2.70
CA ARG A 51 10.33 -11.91 2.41
C ARG A 51 10.06 -10.86 3.48
N ILE A 52 10.21 -11.20 4.75
CA ILE A 52 10.00 -10.25 5.85
C ILE A 52 11.00 -9.10 5.76
N ASN A 53 12.26 -9.39 5.47
CA ASN A 53 13.27 -8.34 5.33
C ASN A 53 12.94 -7.39 4.20
N SER A 54 12.48 -7.91 3.08
CA SER A 54 12.04 -7.08 1.95
C SER A 54 10.84 -6.22 2.31
N ASP A 55 9.86 -6.81 2.98
CA ASP A 55 8.64 -6.08 3.37
C ASP A 55 8.95 -5.00 4.40
N LYS A 56 9.85 -5.27 5.35
CA LYS A 56 10.29 -4.28 6.33
C LYS A 56 10.92 -3.08 5.66
N HIS A 57 11.74 -3.31 4.64
CA HIS A 57 12.37 -2.22 3.89
C HIS A 57 11.32 -1.34 3.21
N HIS A 58 10.32 -1.95 2.57
CA HIS A 58 9.24 -1.21 1.93
C HIS A 58 8.40 -0.42 2.94
N LEU A 59 8.12 -1.03 4.09
CA LEU A 59 7.35 -0.36 5.15
C LEU A 59 8.11 0.85 5.71
N GLU A 60 9.42 0.73 5.87
CA GLU A 60 10.25 1.84 6.33
C GLU A 60 10.22 3.01 5.36
N LEU A 61 10.28 2.73 4.06
CA LEU A 61 10.22 3.77 3.04
C LEU A 61 8.88 4.49 3.05
N ARG A 62 7.79 3.77 3.29
CA ARG A 62 6.44 4.34 3.34
C ARG A 62 6.15 5.02 4.67
N GLY A 63 6.91 4.68 5.71
CA GLY A 63 6.69 5.20 7.06
C GLY A 63 6.98 6.68 7.21
N ARG A 64 7.61 7.30 6.21
CA ARG A 64 7.89 8.73 6.23
C ARG A 64 6.64 9.49 5.80
N MET A 65 5.80 9.76 6.79
CA MET A 65 4.57 10.50 6.54
C MET A 65 4.84 11.98 6.33
N SER A 66 4.53 12.48 5.14
CA SER A 66 4.51 13.91 4.90
C SER A 66 3.36 14.19 3.94
N ARG A 67 2.85 15.41 4.01
CA ARG A 67 1.77 15.82 3.13
C ARG A 67 2.17 15.67 1.65
N SER A 68 3.42 15.96 1.34
CA SER A 68 3.92 15.89 -0.03
C SER A 68 3.99 14.46 -0.56
N ASN A 69 4.04 13.46 0.33
CA ASN A 69 4.12 12.05 -0.05
C ASN A 69 2.78 11.32 0.09
N MET A 70 1.72 12.03 0.42
CA MET A 70 0.41 11.43 0.65
C MET A 70 -0.06 10.63 -0.57
N ASP A 71 0.07 11.19 -1.76
CA ASP A 71 -0.36 10.53 -2.99
C ASP A 71 0.42 9.25 -3.25
N ILE A 72 1.73 9.26 -3.01
CA ILE A 72 2.58 8.09 -3.18
C ILE A 72 2.14 6.98 -2.23
N ASN A 73 1.83 7.33 -0.98
CA ASN A 73 1.35 6.38 0.00
C ASN A 73 0.00 5.77 -0.40
N ILE A 74 -0.93 6.60 -0.84
CA ILE A 74 -2.25 6.13 -1.26
C ILE A 74 -2.12 5.18 -2.46
N ILE A 75 -1.31 5.55 -3.44
CA ILE A 75 -1.07 4.69 -4.61
C ILE A 75 -0.47 3.36 -4.18
N GLY A 76 0.44 3.38 -3.22
CA GLY A 76 1.03 2.16 -2.68
C GLY A 76 -0.02 1.22 -2.11
N PHE A 77 -0.96 1.74 -1.33
CA PHE A 77 -2.03 0.94 -0.77
C PHE A 77 -2.97 0.38 -1.85
N ILE A 78 -3.22 1.15 -2.91
CA ILE A 78 -4.05 0.68 -4.02
C ILE A 78 -3.34 -0.46 -4.76
N ARG A 79 -2.06 -0.29 -5.07
CA ARG A 79 -1.28 -1.32 -5.77
C ARG A 79 -1.17 -2.60 -4.98
N GLU A 80 -1.12 -2.50 -3.66
CA GLU A 80 -1.06 -3.68 -2.78
C GLU A 80 -2.44 -4.27 -2.54
N ASN A 81 -3.49 -3.71 -3.15
CA ASN A 81 -4.88 -4.15 -2.97
C ASN A 81 -5.37 -4.05 -1.53
N VAL A 82 -4.80 -3.11 -0.77
CA VAL A 82 -5.25 -2.82 0.59
C VAL A 82 -6.51 -1.97 0.56
N ILE A 83 -6.54 -1.00 -0.37
CA ILE A 83 -7.71 -0.16 -0.60
C ILE A 83 -8.04 -0.12 -2.09
N THR A 84 -9.21 0.40 -2.40
CA THR A 84 -9.66 0.61 -3.78
C THR A 84 -9.96 2.09 -3.98
N LEU A 85 -10.24 2.48 -5.22
CA LEU A 85 -10.65 3.86 -5.51
C LEU A 85 -11.93 4.24 -4.76
N ASP A 86 -12.80 3.25 -4.49
CA ASP A 86 -14.03 3.50 -3.73
C ASP A 86 -13.75 3.94 -2.29
N ASP A 87 -12.63 3.53 -1.75
CA ASP A 87 -12.23 3.93 -0.40
C ASP A 87 -11.85 5.42 -0.31
N LEU A 88 -11.75 6.08 -1.46
CA LEU A 88 -11.37 7.50 -1.54
C LEU A 88 -12.58 8.42 -1.72
N LEU A 89 -13.79 7.90 -1.64
CA LEU A 89 -15.00 8.70 -1.91
C LEU A 89 -15.18 9.90 -0.97
N GLU A 90 -14.63 9.81 0.23
CA GLU A 90 -14.70 10.90 1.20
C GLU A 90 -13.66 12.00 0.94
N PHE A 91 -12.67 11.72 0.09
CA PHE A 91 -11.65 12.70 -0.26
C PHE A 91 -12.17 13.68 -1.31
N SER A 92 -11.43 14.75 -1.54
CA SER A 92 -11.81 15.75 -2.55
C SER A 92 -11.86 15.12 -3.94
N ASP A 93 -12.66 15.71 -4.82
CA ASP A 93 -12.72 15.29 -6.21
C ASP A 93 -11.36 15.40 -6.89
N GLU A 94 -10.60 16.42 -6.52
CA GLU A 94 -9.26 16.63 -7.06
C GLU A 94 -8.34 15.45 -6.75
N LEU A 95 -8.33 15.00 -5.50
CA LEU A 95 -7.52 13.85 -5.10
C LEU A 95 -8.02 12.59 -5.79
N GLN A 96 -9.32 12.36 -5.82
CA GLN A 96 -9.89 11.18 -6.46
C GLN A 96 -9.52 11.10 -7.94
N ASN A 97 -9.61 12.23 -8.65
CA ASN A 97 -9.26 12.27 -10.06
C ASN A 97 -7.77 12.04 -10.28
N HIS A 98 -6.94 12.62 -9.43
CA HIS A 98 -5.49 12.41 -9.49
C HIS A 98 -5.13 10.94 -9.34
N MET A 99 -5.73 10.27 -8.34
CA MET A 99 -5.49 8.85 -8.10
C MET A 99 -5.97 7.99 -9.25
N ARG A 100 -7.15 8.31 -9.80
CA ARG A 100 -7.71 7.57 -10.93
C ARG A 100 -6.78 7.63 -12.13
N LEU A 101 -6.24 8.79 -12.44
CA LEU A 101 -5.32 8.97 -13.55
C LEU A 101 -4.04 8.16 -13.36
N ILE A 102 -3.49 8.14 -12.16
CA ILE A 102 -2.28 7.38 -11.88
C ILE A 102 -2.54 5.88 -12.02
N VAL A 103 -3.66 5.40 -11.48
CA VAL A 103 -4.02 3.99 -11.57
C VAL A 103 -4.22 3.57 -13.03
N GLU A 104 -4.92 4.38 -13.81
CA GLU A 104 -5.14 4.09 -15.23
C GLU A 104 -3.85 4.03 -16.01
N ARG A 105 -2.94 4.99 -15.78
CA ARG A 105 -1.65 5.00 -16.46
C ARG A 105 -0.81 3.78 -16.08
N THR A 106 -0.83 3.41 -14.82
CA THR A 106 -0.08 2.24 -14.34
C THR A 106 -0.62 0.96 -14.97
N SER A 107 -1.95 0.81 -15.03
CA SER A 107 -2.57 -0.35 -15.64
C SER A 107 -2.22 -0.45 -17.11
N MET A 108 -2.23 0.66 -17.83
CA MET A 108 -1.87 0.69 -19.25
C MET A 108 -0.42 0.27 -19.48
N VAL A 109 0.48 0.67 -18.61
CA VAL A 109 1.90 0.32 -18.72
C VAL A 109 2.11 -1.18 -18.48
N PHE A 110 1.42 -1.75 -17.50
CA PHE A 110 1.59 -3.16 -17.17
C PHE A 110 0.79 -4.10 -18.07
N ASP A 111 -0.29 -3.63 -18.65
CA ASP A 111 -1.11 -4.43 -19.56
C ASP A 111 -0.56 -4.45 -20.99
N GLY A 112 0.29 -3.50 -21.29
CA GLY A 112 0.95 -3.42 -22.59
C GLY A 112 2.17 -4.32 -22.62
#